data_47fbcdb798026dfc10f21e2de9a20bce
#
_entry.id   47fbcdb798026dfc10f21e2de9a20bce
#
_cell.length_a   1.000
_cell.length_b   1.000
_cell.length_c   1.000
_cell.angle_alpha   90.00
_cell.angle_beta   90.00
_cell.angle_gamma   90.00
#
_symmetry.space_group_name_H-M   'P 1'
#
loop_
_entity.id
_entity.type
_entity.pdbx_description
1 polymer ?
#
loop_
_entity_poly.entity_id
_entity_poly.type
_entity_poly.pdbx_seq_one_letter_code
_entity_poly.pdbx_strand_id
1 'polypeptide(L)'
;EALSAAVANGEFITATATVNLGGGNFGDTSEFALNTAATVTNIIVVDTTSDDATGSDTSSIAALYANKGADGKISLREAIIAANNTANIDGSTPDEIHFAIPDALIGGAHTISLASALPSILQAVIIDGSTESDFGSTPVIALDGSGAGGSARGIHLNTGSDGSTIRGLAIHSFGDDGIHIVSDENTIIGNFVGTNASGTVELGNGDDGIHINGGANNVIGGSTATDRNIIAGSTSDGIIVQLSTSDGNAILGNYIGTDVTGTLDFGNGAEGIRLLTGVENTRIGGTAAGEGNLIAFSSGIGISVEGSADSNPILGNVIRSNIGLGIDLARDGVTSNDVGDADPGSNNLQNFPVITSAVTDGSSTITIDGSINTTASTTYRVEFFSSTVADPSAYG
;
A
#
# COMPACT_ATOMS: atom_id res chain seq x y z
N GLU A 1 29.90 -24.45 12.54
CA GLU A 1 29.42 -25.59 11.73
C GLU A 1 27.92 -25.63 11.76
N ALA A 2 27.28 -25.74 10.62
CA ALA A 2 25.83 -25.91 10.53
C ALA A 2 25.45 -27.35 10.93
N LEU A 3 24.39 -27.51 11.71
CA LEU A 3 23.79 -28.81 11.96
C LEU A 3 23.23 -29.36 10.65
N SER A 4 23.58 -30.59 10.30
CA SER A 4 23.09 -31.28 9.09
C SER A 4 21.75 -31.97 9.30
N ALA A 5 21.03 -31.70 10.41
CA ALA A 5 19.74 -32.29 10.72
C ALA A 5 18.69 -31.19 10.85
N ALA A 6 17.47 -31.45 10.38
CA ALA A 6 16.32 -30.59 10.61
C ALA A 6 16.01 -30.55 12.10
N VAL A 7 15.85 -29.33 12.63
CA VAL A 7 15.46 -29.09 14.03
C VAL A 7 14.11 -28.37 13.98
N ALA A 8 13.12 -28.92 14.66
CA ALA A 8 11.78 -28.34 14.67
C ALA A 8 11.71 -27.12 15.61
N ASN A 9 10.75 -26.23 15.38
CA ASN A 9 10.48 -25.09 16.24
C ASN A 9 10.19 -25.57 17.68
N GLY A 10 10.89 -24.97 18.66
CA GLY A 10 10.76 -25.33 20.08
C GLY A 10 11.60 -26.54 20.52
N GLU A 11 12.28 -27.23 19.63
CA GLU A 11 13.32 -28.18 20.04
C GLU A 11 14.50 -27.47 20.66
N PHE A 12 15.12 -28.10 21.64
CA PHE A 12 16.25 -27.49 22.36
C PHE A 12 17.58 -27.96 21.76
N ILE A 13 18.44 -27.00 21.48
CA ILE A 13 19.82 -27.23 21.05
C ILE A 13 20.75 -27.06 22.22
N THR A 14 21.66 -28.00 22.35
CA THR A 14 22.78 -27.91 23.29
C THR A 14 24.08 -28.33 22.58
N ALA A 15 25.21 -27.97 23.13
CA ALA A 15 26.51 -28.27 22.54
C ALA A 15 27.53 -28.65 23.62
N THR A 16 28.54 -29.43 23.23
CA THR A 16 29.77 -29.65 23.99
C THR A 16 30.96 -29.14 23.21
N ALA A 17 32.01 -28.79 23.92
CA ALA A 17 33.30 -28.46 23.30
C ALA A 17 34.31 -29.57 23.68
N THR A 18 35.01 -30.08 22.67
CA THR A 18 36.06 -31.10 22.88
C THR A 18 37.40 -30.54 22.37
N VAL A 19 38.45 -30.70 23.12
CA VAL A 19 39.79 -30.25 22.73
C VAL A 19 40.26 -31.07 21.54
N ASN A 20 40.58 -30.40 20.42
CA ASN A 20 41.18 -31.05 19.24
C ASN A 20 42.71 -30.98 19.36
N LEU A 21 43.34 -32.12 19.53
CA LEU A 21 44.77 -32.27 19.65
C LEU A 21 45.50 -32.45 18.29
N GLY A 22 44.74 -32.44 17.18
CA GLY A 22 45.26 -32.64 15.86
C GLY A 22 45.46 -34.14 15.50
N GLY A 23 45.57 -34.43 14.18
CA GLY A 23 45.75 -35.81 13.67
C GLY A 23 44.61 -36.77 13.98
N GLY A 24 43.42 -36.28 14.24
CA GLY A 24 42.26 -37.09 14.61
C GLY A 24 42.19 -37.45 16.09
N ASN A 25 43.06 -36.91 16.91
CA ASN A 25 43.03 -37.09 18.37
C ASN A 25 42.23 -35.98 19.05
N PHE A 26 41.46 -36.35 20.08
CA PHE A 26 40.67 -35.45 20.90
C PHE A 26 41.02 -35.61 22.38
N GLY A 27 40.98 -34.52 23.10
CA GLY A 27 41.21 -34.46 24.57
C GLY A 27 39.88 -34.36 25.35
N ASP A 28 39.92 -33.57 26.42
CA ASP A 28 38.78 -33.41 27.31
C ASP A 28 37.59 -32.77 26.63
N THR A 29 36.37 -33.23 27.00
CA THR A 29 35.09 -32.69 26.53
C THR A 29 34.41 -31.94 27.66
N SER A 30 33.83 -30.78 27.39
CA SER A 30 33.02 -30.02 28.34
C SER A 30 31.71 -30.72 28.71
N GLU A 31 31.08 -30.26 29.78
CA GLU A 31 29.65 -30.51 29.97
C GLU A 31 28.80 -29.87 28.86
N PHE A 32 27.54 -30.28 28.79
CA PHE A 32 26.57 -29.65 27.84
C PHE A 32 26.36 -28.18 28.20
N ALA A 33 26.25 -27.36 27.19
CA ALA A 33 25.83 -25.97 27.33
C ALA A 33 24.35 -25.89 27.79
N LEU A 34 23.94 -24.70 28.26
CA LEU A 34 22.53 -24.42 28.48
C LEU A 34 21.73 -24.66 27.22
N ASN A 35 20.58 -25.29 27.40
CA ASN A 35 19.66 -25.52 26.30
C ASN A 35 19.12 -24.19 25.77
N THR A 36 19.15 -24.01 24.46
CA THR A 36 18.53 -22.90 23.76
C THR A 36 17.45 -23.45 22.84
N ALA A 37 16.23 -22.95 22.96
CA ALA A 37 15.16 -23.37 22.05
C ALA A 37 15.50 -22.90 20.62
N ALA A 38 15.35 -23.80 19.68
CA ALA A 38 15.43 -23.45 18.27
C ALA A 38 14.17 -22.65 17.90
N THR A 39 14.37 -21.54 17.23
CA THR A 39 13.29 -20.76 16.63
C THR A 39 13.36 -20.90 15.11
N VAL A 40 12.23 -21.13 14.48
CA VAL A 40 12.14 -21.03 13.01
C VAL A 40 12.20 -19.56 12.66
N THR A 41 13.11 -19.20 11.76
CA THR A 41 13.08 -17.88 11.15
C THR A 41 12.11 -17.91 9.97
N ASN A 42 11.21 -16.95 9.94
CA ASN A 42 10.31 -16.69 8.81
C ASN A 42 10.79 -15.49 7.98
N ILE A 43 12.03 -15.05 8.17
CA ILE A 43 12.62 -13.94 7.42
C ILE A 43 13.36 -14.49 6.21
N ILE A 44 13.04 -13.92 5.04
CA ILE A 44 13.76 -14.17 3.78
C ILE A 44 14.46 -12.87 3.42
N VAL A 45 15.77 -12.93 3.17
CA VAL A 45 16.56 -11.74 2.80
C VAL A 45 16.86 -11.76 1.31
N VAL A 46 16.28 -10.81 0.58
CA VAL A 46 16.59 -10.52 -0.83
C VAL A 46 17.94 -9.81 -0.88
N ASP A 47 18.93 -10.40 -1.57
CA ASP A 47 20.30 -9.91 -1.61
C ASP A 47 20.81 -9.64 -3.04
N THR A 48 19.88 -9.46 -4.00
CA THR A 48 20.19 -9.12 -5.40
C THR A 48 19.07 -8.31 -6.04
N THR A 49 19.40 -7.50 -7.03
CA THR A 49 18.46 -6.84 -7.95
C THR A 49 18.07 -7.72 -9.14
N SER A 50 18.67 -8.90 -9.30
CA SER A 50 18.31 -9.85 -10.35
C SER A 50 16.88 -10.36 -10.16
N ASP A 51 16.18 -10.60 -11.28
CA ASP A 51 14.86 -11.27 -11.30
C ASP A 51 15.01 -12.78 -11.63
N ASP A 52 16.22 -13.33 -11.51
CA ASP A 52 16.48 -14.75 -11.79
C ASP A 52 15.94 -15.66 -10.69
N ALA A 53 15.36 -16.78 -11.09
CA ALA A 53 14.92 -17.85 -10.18
C ALA A 53 15.39 -19.23 -10.70
N THR A 54 16.45 -19.24 -11.50
CA THR A 54 16.91 -20.46 -12.20
C THR A 54 17.71 -21.35 -11.28
N GLY A 55 17.19 -22.56 -11.04
CA GLY A 55 17.92 -23.63 -10.33
C GLY A 55 17.93 -23.53 -8.81
N SER A 56 17.27 -22.54 -8.23
CA SER A 56 16.99 -22.45 -6.79
C SER A 56 15.91 -23.44 -6.37
N ASP A 57 15.89 -23.84 -5.10
CA ASP A 57 14.82 -24.66 -4.53
C ASP A 57 13.85 -23.78 -3.72
N THR A 58 12.81 -23.34 -4.38
CA THR A 58 11.76 -22.50 -3.77
C THR A 58 10.62 -23.30 -3.15
N SER A 59 10.78 -24.60 -2.89
CA SER A 59 9.75 -25.45 -2.29
C SER A 59 9.43 -25.09 -0.82
N SER A 60 10.33 -24.36 -0.17
CA SER A 60 10.13 -23.71 1.14
C SER A 60 11.23 -22.68 1.39
N ILE A 61 11.05 -21.84 2.41
CA ILE A 61 12.09 -20.90 2.86
C ILE A 61 13.37 -21.64 3.25
N ALA A 62 13.26 -22.74 3.97
CA ALA A 62 14.42 -23.56 4.37
C ALA A 62 15.14 -24.19 3.16
N ALA A 63 14.38 -24.66 2.18
CA ALA A 63 14.94 -25.21 0.93
C ALA A 63 15.66 -24.14 0.11
N LEU A 64 15.09 -22.94 0.01
CA LEU A 64 15.70 -21.79 -0.66
C LEU A 64 17.05 -21.41 -0.04
N TYR A 65 17.14 -21.33 1.29
CA TYR A 65 18.39 -21.06 1.98
C TYR A 65 19.44 -22.18 1.79
N ALA A 66 19.00 -23.42 1.64
CA ALA A 66 19.89 -24.56 1.38
C ALA A 66 20.37 -24.61 -0.08
N ASN A 67 19.58 -24.12 -1.03
CA ASN A 67 19.90 -24.09 -2.46
C ASN A 67 19.33 -22.82 -3.12
N LYS A 68 20.16 -21.79 -3.19
CA LYS A 68 19.86 -20.47 -3.79
C LYS A 68 20.08 -20.42 -5.31
N GLY A 69 20.27 -21.57 -5.97
CA GLY A 69 20.60 -21.62 -7.39
C GLY A 69 22.07 -21.41 -7.70
N ALA A 70 22.39 -21.16 -8.97
CA ALA A 70 23.76 -21.07 -9.45
C ALA A 70 24.47 -19.78 -9.06
N ASP A 71 23.76 -18.69 -8.86
CA ASP A 71 24.31 -17.39 -8.49
C ASP A 71 24.53 -17.24 -6.96
N GLY A 72 23.93 -18.14 -6.16
CA GLY A 72 24.05 -18.14 -4.70
C GLY A 72 23.32 -16.97 -4.03
N LYS A 73 22.39 -16.30 -4.74
CA LYS A 73 21.63 -15.14 -4.32
C LYS A 73 20.15 -15.49 -4.12
N ILE A 74 19.39 -14.61 -3.47
CA ILE A 74 17.94 -14.70 -3.35
C ILE A 74 17.32 -13.46 -3.98
N SER A 75 16.59 -13.66 -5.07
CA SER A 75 15.78 -12.64 -5.74
C SER A 75 14.44 -12.43 -5.01
N LEU A 76 13.78 -11.31 -5.27
CA LEU A 76 12.41 -11.07 -4.75
C LEU A 76 11.43 -12.14 -5.26
N ARG A 77 11.56 -12.58 -6.52
CA ARG A 77 10.73 -13.63 -7.10
C ARG A 77 10.85 -14.94 -6.34
N GLU A 78 12.06 -15.37 -6.04
CA GLU A 78 12.31 -16.59 -5.25
C GLU A 78 11.76 -16.47 -3.83
N ALA A 79 11.95 -15.31 -3.20
CA ALA A 79 11.45 -15.04 -1.87
C ALA A 79 9.92 -15.17 -1.82
N ILE A 80 9.18 -14.58 -2.78
CA ILE A 80 7.72 -14.69 -2.86
C ILE A 80 7.28 -16.15 -3.09
N ILE A 81 7.95 -16.89 -3.99
CA ILE A 81 7.62 -18.30 -4.25
C ILE A 81 7.86 -19.14 -2.99
N ALA A 82 8.97 -18.96 -2.31
CA ALA A 82 9.31 -19.71 -1.11
C ALA A 82 8.36 -19.39 0.06
N ALA A 83 7.98 -18.13 0.24
CA ALA A 83 6.96 -17.73 1.20
C ALA A 83 5.61 -18.40 0.89
N ASN A 84 5.15 -18.34 -0.36
CA ASN A 84 3.91 -19.01 -0.78
C ASN A 84 3.91 -20.53 -0.53
N ASN A 85 5.08 -21.17 -0.54
CA ASN A 85 5.27 -22.60 -0.34
C ASN A 85 5.59 -23.00 1.10
N THR A 86 5.71 -22.03 2.00
CA THR A 86 5.97 -22.25 3.43
C THR A 86 4.74 -21.82 4.22
N ALA A 87 4.19 -22.70 5.05
CA ALA A 87 3.07 -22.31 5.89
C ALA A 87 3.53 -21.29 6.93
N ASN A 88 2.77 -20.23 7.12
CA ASN A 88 3.02 -19.21 8.13
C ASN A 88 3.11 -19.81 9.54
N ILE A 89 3.99 -19.29 10.38
CA ILE A 89 4.16 -19.75 11.75
C ILE A 89 2.84 -19.60 12.50
N ASP A 90 2.43 -20.67 13.19
CA ASP A 90 1.16 -20.75 13.93
C ASP A 90 -0.09 -20.46 13.06
N GLY A 91 0.06 -20.52 11.72
CA GLY A 91 -1.01 -20.25 10.76
C GLY A 91 -1.44 -18.78 10.67
N SER A 92 -0.74 -17.87 11.34
CA SER A 92 -1.12 -16.46 11.40
C SER A 92 0.04 -15.45 11.40
N THR A 93 1.24 -15.88 11.84
CA THR A 93 2.43 -14.99 11.81
C THR A 93 2.98 -14.95 10.39
N PRO A 94 2.91 -13.79 9.69
CA PRO A 94 3.37 -13.69 8.30
C PRO A 94 4.86 -14.00 8.15
N ASP A 95 5.23 -14.58 7.02
CA ASP A 95 6.62 -14.59 6.60
C ASP A 95 7.07 -13.17 6.26
N GLU A 96 8.35 -12.86 6.47
CA GLU A 96 8.90 -11.53 6.23
C GLU A 96 9.93 -11.56 5.10
N ILE A 97 9.76 -10.70 4.10
CA ILE A 97 10.73 -10.48 3.02
C ILE A 97 11.43 -9.16 3.27
N HIS A 98 12.67 -9.24 3.66
CA HIS A 98 13.58 -8.13 3.92
C HIS A 98 14.56 -7.94 2.77
N PHE A 99 15.24 -6.80 2.71
CA PHE A 99 16.24 -6.50 1.69
C PHE A 99 17.59 -6.19 2.35
N ALA A 100 18.66 -6.71 1.75
CA ALA A 100 20.03 -6.42 2.09
C ALA A 100 20.90 -6.60 0.83
N ILE A 101 20.73 -5.71 -0.14
CA ILE A 101 21.37 -5.76 -1.45
C ILE A 101 22.75 -5.10 -1.32
N PRO A 102 23.84 -5.84 -1.54
CA PRO A 102 25.19 -5.35 -1.24
C PRO A 102 25.75 -4.35 -2.27
N ASP A 103 25.06 -4.17 -3.39
CA ASP A 103 25.49 -3.29 -4.47
C ASP A 103 25.24 -1.82 -4.09
N ALA A 104 25.99 -0.89 -4.67
CA ALA A 104 25.72 0.52 -4.47
C ALA A 104 24.45 0.96 -5.19
N LEU A 105 23.73 1.92 -4.62
CA LEU A 105 22.55 2.53 -5.23
C LEU A 105 22.89 3.11 -6.61
N ILE A 106 22.05 2.83 -7.60
CA ILE A 106 22.12 3.43 -8.94
C ILE A 106 20.92 4.37 -9.10
N GLY A 107 21.18 5.65 -9.33
CA GLY A 107 20.09 6.64 -9.42
C GLY A 107 19.31 6.83 -8.13
N GLY A 108 19.87 6.41 -6.99
CA GLY A 108 19.24 6.50 -5.66
C GLY A 108 18.38 5.29 -5.28
N ALA A 109 18.45 4.19 -6.04
CA ALA A 109 17.69 2.98 -5.74
C ALA A 109 18.44 1.70 -6.14
N HIS A 110 18.05 0.58 -5.52
CA HIS A 110 18.24 -0.78 -6.00
C HIS A 110 17.04 -1.13 -6.88
N THR A 111 17.21 -1.07 -8.19
CA THR A 111 16.12 -1.34 -9.14
C THR A 111 16.08 -2.80 -9.52
N ILE A 112 14.98 -3.46 -9.20
CA ILE A 112 14.66 -4.82 -9.64
C ILE A 112 13.85 -4.70 -10.93
N SER A 113 14.50 -4.91 -12.07
CA SER A 113 13.85 -4.86 -13.39
C SER A 113 13.24 -6.22 -13.71
N LEU A 114 11.92 -6.28 -13.78
CA LEU A 114 11.17 -7.51 -13.93
C LEU A 114 11.00 -7.89 -15.41
N ALA A 115 11.37 -9.12 -15.76
CA ALA A 115 11.20 -9.68 -17.11
C ALA A 115 9.82 -10.34 -17.33
N SER A 116 9.08 -10.56 -16.26
CA SER A 116 7.70 -11.09 -16.25
C SER A 116 6.99 -10.67 -14.96
N ALA A 117 5.66 -10.81 -14.90
CA ALA A 117 4.91 -10.56 -13.68
C ALA A 117 5.50 -11.32 -12.47
N LEU A 118 5.54 -10.68 -11.30
CA LEU A 118 5.85 -11.36 -10.05
C LEU A 118 4.78 -12.41 -9.73
N PRO A 119 5.12 -13.48 -8.99
CA PRO A 119 4.11 -14.41 -8.49
C PRO A 119 3.10 -13.67 -7.60
N SER A 120 1.81 -14.04 -7.72
CA SER A 120 0.80 -13.58 -6.77
C SER A 120 1.14 -14.06 -5.35
N ILE A 121 0.86 -13.24 -4.37
CA ILE A 121 1.00 -13.57 -2.95
C ILE A 121 -0.24 -14.33 -2.53
N LEU A 122 -0.05 -15.54 -1.96
CA LEU A 122 -1.10 -16.50 -1.66
C LEU A 122 -1.24 -16.80 -0.16
N GLN A 123 -0.35 -16.27 0.66
CA GLN A 123 -0.37 -16.34 2.11
C GLN A 123 0.05 -14.97 2.66
N ALA A 124 -0.31 -14.68 3.92
CA ALA A 124 0.11 -13.45 4.57
C ALA A 124 1.64 -13.29 4.54
N VAL A 125 2.11 -12.13 4.11
CA VAL A 125 3.53 -11.80 4.03
C VAL A 125 3.78 -10.33 4.37
N ILE A 126 4.91 -10.04 4.95
CA ILE A 126 5.41 -8.66 5.09
C ILE A 126 6.53 -8.46 4.07
N ILE A 127 6.32 -7.60 3.08
CA ILE A 127 7.40 -7.17 2.17
C ILE A 127 7.85 -5.79 2.61
N ASP A 128 9.07 -5.70 3.13
CA ASP A 128 9.58 -4.52 3.81
C ASP A 128 10.84 -3.96 3.17
N GLY A 129 10.67 -3.00 2.25
CA GLY A 129 11.78 -2.27 1.64
C GLY A 129 12.57 -1.39 2.60
N SER A 130 11.97 -1.06 3.77
CA SER A 130 12.65 -0.22 4.77
C SER A 130 13.74 -0.95 5.56
N THR A 131 13.88 -2.25 5.37
CA THR A 131 14.96 -3.05 5.97
C THR A 131 16.30 -2.90 5.24
N GLU A 132 16.28 -2.35 4.01
CA GLU A 132 17.50 -2.03 3.30
C GLU A 132 18.32 -0.98 4.06
N SER A 133 19.61 -1.23 4.20
CA SER A 133 20.50 -0.40 5.04
C SER A 133 20.60 1.07 4.58
N ASP A 134 20.40 1.31 3.29
CA ASP A 134 20.40 2.64 2.66
C ASP A 134 19.05 3.35 2.77
N PHE A 135 18.02 2.70 3.34
CA PHE A 135 16.71 3.31 3.54
C PHE A 135 16.79 4.49 4.51
N GLY A 136 16.27 5.63 4.10
CA GLY A 136 16.19 6.84 4.91
C GLY A 136 14.74 7.18 5.27
N SER A 137 14.10 8.01 4.47
CA SER A 137 12.70 8.42 4.61
C SER A 137 11.88 8.17 3.34
N THR A 138 12.52 7.70 2.29
CA THR A 138 11.92 7.37 1.00
C THR A 138 12.36 5.97 0.60
N PRO A 139 11.60 5.26 -0.25
CA PRO A 139 11.99 3.97 -0.78
C PRO A 139 13.37 3.99 -1.43
N VAL A 140 14.10 2.89 -1.27
CA VAL A 140 15.35 2.65 -2.01
C VAL A 140 15.30 1.33 -2.79
N ILE A 141 14.23 0.56 -2.62
CA ILE A 141 13.93 -0.62 -3.44
C ILE A 141 12.89 -0.22 -4.48
N ALA A 142 13.24 -0.33 -5.76
CA ALA A 142 12.34 -0.03 -6.87
C ALA A 142 12.02 -1.29 -7.68
N LEU A 143 10.73 -1.51 -7.92
CA LEU A 143 10.20 -2.55 -8.80
C LEU A 143 9.84 -1.91 -10.13
N ASP A 144 10.64 -2.19 -11.16
CA ASP A 144 10.42 -1.70 -12.52
C ASP A 144 9.71 -2.76 -13.36
N GLY A 145 8.44 -2.50 -13.65
CA GLY A 145 7.58 -3.37 -14.44
C GLY A 145 7.67 -3.21 -15.95
N SER A 146 8.54 -2.33 -16.47
CA SER A 146 8.59 -2.00 -17.91
C SER A 146 8.84 -3.20 -18.82
N GLY A 147 9.53 -4.24 -18.31
CA GLY A 147 9.78 -5.51 -19.02
C GLY A 147 8.79 -6.62 -18.66
N ALA A 148 7.89 -6.42 -17.70
CA ALA A 148 7.10 -7.51 -17.12
C ALA A 148 5.89 -7.94 -17.99
N GLY A 149 5.51 -7.14 -18.98
CA GLY A 149 4.39 -7.41 -19.89
C GLY A 149 3.16 -6.52 -19.61
N GLY A 150 2.32 -6.37 -20.64
CA GLY A 150 1.21 -5.39 -20.64
C GLY A 150 0.02 -5.70 -19.70
N SER A 151 0.01 -6.85 -19.03
CA SER A 151 -0.98 -7.21 -18.01
C SER A 151 -0.31 -7.59 -16.69
N ALA A 152 0.95 -7.20 -16.50
CA ALA A 152 1.66 -7.47 -15.26
C ALA A 152 1.29 -6.42 -14.21
N ARG A 153 0.94 -6.87 -13.04
CA ARG A 153 0.75 -6.09 -11.82
C ARG A 153 2.06 -6.01 -11.05
N GLY A 154 2.24 -4.92 -10.30
CA GLY A 154 3.42 -4.78 -9.45
C GLY A 154 3.39 -5.78 -8.30
N ILE A 155 2.49 -5.59 -7.36
CA ILE A 155 2.21 -6.53 -6.26
C ILE A 155 0.76 -7.00 -6.37
N HIS A 156 0.54 -8.30 -6.31
CA HIS A 156 -0.80 -8.89 -6.32
C HIS A 156 -1.04 -9.69 -5.04
N LEU A 157 -1.81 -9.09 -4.11
CA LEU A 157 -2.31 -9.74 -2.90
C LEU A 157 -3.58 -10.52 -3.27
N ASN A 158 -3.45 -11.82 -3.49
CA ASN A 158 -4.53 -12.68 -3.92
C ASN A 158 -5.21 -13.34 -2.71
N THR A 159 -6.33 -14.00 -2.94
CA THR A 159 -7.07 -14.74 -1.90
C THR A 159 -6.13 -15.62 -1.06
N GLY A 160 -6.22 -15.48 0.26
CA GLY A 160 -5.40 -16.18 1.24
C GLY A 160 -4.19 -15.38 1.75
N SER A 161 -3.92 -14.21 1.19
CA SER A 161 -2.86 -13.32 1.68
C SER A 161 -3.36 -12.30 2.72
N ASP A 162 -4.45 -12.59 3.41
CA ASP A 162 -5.05 -11.71 4.40
C ASP A 162 -4.06 -11.30 5.49
N GLY A 163 -4.05 -10.03 5.86
CA GLY A 163 -3.14 -9.50 6.87
C GLY A 163 -1.72 -9.22 6.37
N SER A 164 -1.48 -9.20 5.06
CA SER A 164 -0.17 -8.83 4.50
C SER A 164 0.17 -7.36 4.72
N THR A 165 1.47 -7.07 4.75
CA THR A 165 1.99 -5.69 4.78
C THR A 165 2.95 -5.46 3.63
N ILE A 166 2.72 -4.41 2.84
CA ILE A 166 3.63 -3.95 1.78
C ILE A 166 4.11 -2.56 2.14
N ARG A 167 5.41 -2.40 2.34
CA ARG A 167 5.94 -1.09 2.73
C ARG A 167 7.32 -0.77 2.16
N GLY A 168 7.54 0.55 1.95
CA GLY A 168 8.87 1.09 1.62
C GLY A 168 9.36 0.75 0.23
N LEU A 169 8.47 0.53 -0.74
CA LEU A 169 8.80 0.18 -2.12
C LEU A 169 8.41 1.30 -3.09
N ALA A 170 9.21 1.49 -4.14
CA ALA A 170 8.79 2.20 -5.34
C ALA A 170 8.30 1.17 -6.37
N ILE A 171 7.06 1.33 -6.88
CA ILE A 171 6.40 0.35 -7.75
C ILE A 171 5.89 1.09 -8.98
N HIS A 172 6.50 0.85 -10.14
CA HIS A 172 6.23 1.67 -11.31
C HIS A 172 6.36 0.94 -12.65
N SER A 173 5.83 1.55 -13.69
CA SER A 173 5.94 1.11 -15.10
C SER A 173 5.36 -0.29 -15.36
N PHE A 174 4.46 -0.77 -14.52
CA PHE A 174 3.72 -2.01 -14.79
C PHE A 174 2.63 -1.78 -15.84
N GLY A 175 2.30 -2.83 -16.59
CA GLY A 175 1.31 -2.73 -17.65
C GLY A 175 -0.16 -2.80 -17.18
N ASP A 176 -0.40 -3.11 -15.93
CA ASP A 176 -1.69 -3.16 -15.23
C ASP A 176 -1.54 -2.36 -13.92
N ASP A 177 -2.17 -2.77 -12.81
CA ASP A 177 -2.15 -2.06 -11.54
C ASP A 177 -0.76 -2.03 -10.89
N GLY A 178 -0.48 -0.97 -10.15
CA GLY A 178 0.70 -0.93 -9.27
C GLY A 178 0.57 -1.94 -8.14
N ILE A 179 -0.54 -1.91 -7.39
CA ILE A 179 -0.86 -2.87 -6.34
C ILE A 179 -2.32 -3.32 -6.52
N HIS A 180 -2.53 -4.64 -6.63
CA HIS A 180 -3.85 -5.24 -6.75
C HIS A 180 -4.17 -6.08 -5.52
N ILE A 181 -5.33 -5.84 -4.87
CA ILE A 181 -5.70 -6.43 -3.59
C ILE A 181 -7.04 -7.15 -3.73
N VAL A 182 -7.04 -8.46 -3.48
CA VAL A 182 -8.24 -9.33 -3.46
C VAL A 182 -8.52 -9.86 -2.06
N SER A 183 -7.52 -9.78 -1.18
CA SER A 183 -7.55 -10.29 0.21
C SER A 183 -7.88 -9.19 1.22
N ASP A 184 -8.14 -9.60 2.47
CA ASP A 184 -8.62 -8.75 3.54
C ASP A 184 -7.48 -8.29 4.48
N GLU A 185 -7.76 -7.24 5.27
CA GLU A 185 -6.93 -6.80 6.41
C GLU A 185 -5.48 -6.46 6.07
N ASN A 186 -5.17 -6.13 4.82
CA ASN A 186 -3.81 -5.77 4.41
C ASN A 186 -3.45 -4.32 4.77
N THR A 187 -2.16 -4.08 4.95
CA THR A 187 -1.59 -2.75 5.25
C THR A 187 -0.62 -2.34 4.15
N ILE A 188 -0.90 -1.24 3.46
CA ILE A 188 -0.10 -0.68 2.37
C ILE A 188 0.39 0.69 2.77
N ILE A 189 1.65 0.83 3.17
CA ILE A 189 2.18 2.05 3.78
C ILE A 189 3.56 2.43 3.25
N GLY A 190 3.82 3.74 3.12
CA GLY A 190 5.14 4.26 2.77
C GLY A 190 5.66 3.85 1.40
N ASN A 191 4.76 3.48 0.47
CA ASN A 191 5.13 3.10 -0.88
C ASN A 191 4.98 4.27 -1.84
N PHE A 192 5.81 4.28 -2.87
CA PHE A 192 5.72 5.20 -4.00
C PHE A 192 5.22 4.43 -5.22
N VAL A 193 3.95 4.57 -5.55
CA VAL A 193 3.28 3.86 -6.64
C VAL A 193 3.14 4.81 -7.82
N GLY A 194 3.78 4.48 -8.93
CA GLY A 194 3.78 5.29 -10.16
C GLY A 194 4.83 6.39 -10.18
N THR A 195 5.81 6.38 -9.25
CA THR A 195 6.97 7.29 -9.30
C THR A 195 8.28 6.55 -9.09
N ASN A 196 9.38 7.22 -9.37
CA ASN A 196 10.70 6.73 -8.97
C ASN A 196 10.87 6.72 -7.44
N ALA A 197 11.92 6.08 -6.95
CA ALA A 197 12.19 5.93 -5.52
C ALA A 197 12.36 7.25 -4.76
N SER A 198 12.74 8.34 -5.42
CA SER A 198 12.79 9.67 -4.79
C SER A 198 11.45 10.42 -4.82
N GLY A 199 10.42 9.90 -5.50
CA GLY A 199 9.11 10.53 -5.64
C GLY A 199 9.10 11.83 -6.46
N THR A 200 10.11 12.03 -7.33
CA THR A 200 10.32 13.28 -8.08
C THR A 200 10.22 13.12 -9.59
N VAL A 201 10.03 11.89 -10.07
CA VAL A 201 9.82 11.57 -11.49
C VAL A 201 8.61 10.67 -11.59
N GLU A 202 7.67 11.06 -12.42
CA GLU A 202 6.48 10.27 -12.76
C GLU A 202 6.87 9.08 -13.64
N LEU A 203 6.44 7.88 -13.23
CA LEU A 203 6.69 6.59 -13.90
C LEU A 203 5.44 5.71 -13.77
N GLY A 204 4.30 6.21 -14.20
CA GLY A 204 2.97 5.63 -13.99
C GLY A 204 2.82 4.15 -14.32
N ASN A 205 1.79 3.55 -13.76
CA ASN A 205 1.36 2.20 -14.09
C ASN A 205 0.25 2.23 -15.17
N GLY A 206 0.05 1.12 -15.85
CA GLY A 206 -0.77 1.03 -17.06
C GLY A 206 -2.27 0.99 -16.82
N ASP A 207 -2.72 0.80 -15.58
CA ASP A 207 -4.11 0.90 -15.16
C ASP A 207 -4.18 1.69 -13.86
N ASP A 208 -4.61 1.12 -12.74
CA ASP A 208 -4.77 1.84 -11.48
C ASP A 208 -3.49 1.87 -10.63
N GLY A 209 -3.36 2.88 -9.78
CA GLY A 209 -2.28 2.91 -8.80
C GLY A 209 -2.45 1.80 -7.76
N ILE A 210 -3.58 1.79 -7.07
CA ILE A 210 -3.98 0.72 -6.14
C ILE A 210 -5.41 0.31 -6.45
N HIS A 211 -5.61 -0.97 -6.69
CA HIS A 211 -6.91 -1.56 -6.99
C HIS A 211 -7.34 -2.54 -5.89
N ILE A 212 -8.37 -2.21 -5.12
CA ILE A 212 -9.01 -3.10 -4.15
C ILE A 212 -10.21 -3.76 -4.83
N ASN A 213 -10.11 -5.06 -5.08
CA ASN A 213 -11.06 -5.84 -5.85
C ASN A 213 -11.64 -6.99 -5.02
N GLY A 214 -12.51 -6.66 -4.07
CA GLY A 214 -13.18 -7.61 -3.19
C GLY A 214 -12.55 -7.76 -1.81
N GLY A 215 -11.43 -7.09 -1.53
CA GLY A 215 -10.77 -7.12 -0.23
C GLY A 215 -11.39 -6.15 0.78
N ALA A 216 -11.66 -6.61 1.99
CA ALA A 216 -12.24 -5.85 3.09
C ALA A 216 -11.20 -5.43 4.14
N ASN A 217 -11.52 -4.37 4.90
CA ASN A 217 -10.73 -3.89 6.04
C ASN A 217 -9.24 -3.59 5.74
N ASN A 218 -8.89 -3.31 4.49
CA ASN A 218 -7.54 -2.93 4.13
C ASN A 218 -7.23 -1.48 4.54
N VAL A 219 -5.99 -1.23 4.92
CA VAL A 219 -5.50 0.11 5.29
C VAL A 219 -4.48 0.57 4.26
N ILE A 220 -4.80 1.66 3.56
CA ILE A 220 -3.93 2.30 2.57
C ILE A 220 -3.42 3.62 3.16
N GLY A 221 -2.15 3.66 3.55
CA GLY A 221 -1.54 4.81 4.23
C GLY A 221 -1.76 4.80 5.73
N GLY A 222 -1.63 5.96 6.34
CA GLY A 222 -1.75 6.12 7.78
C GLY A 222 -1.64 7.58 8.22
N SER A 223 -1.56 7.82 9.52
CA SER A 223 -1.53 9.17 10.07
C SER A 223 -0.15 9.81 10.17
N THR A 224 0.91 9.06 9.90
CA THR A 224 2.28 9.57 9.96
C THR A 224 2.87 9.80 8.57
N ALA A 225 3.89 10.64 8.47
CA ALA A 225 4.56 10.88 7.19
C ALA A 225 5.27 9.63 6.65
N THR A 226 5.66 8.70 7.51
CA THR A 226 6.29 7.43 7.13
C THR A 226 5.31 6.39 6.61
N ASP A 227 4.02 6.52 6.98
CA ASP A 227 2.97 5.62 6.49
C ASP A 227 2.38 6.09 5.16
N ARG A 228 2.65 7.35 4.77
CA ARG A 228 2.10 7.98 3.56
C ARG A 228 2.54 7.26 2.31
N ASN A 229 1.58 6.82 1.48
CA ASN A 229 1.91 6.45 0.11
C ASN A 229 1.85 7.67 -0.81
N ILE A 230 2.70 7.67 -1.85
CA ILE A 230 2.59 8.54 -3.03
C ILE A 230 2.00 7.68 -4.13
N ILE A 231 0.87 8.11 -4.71
CA ILE A 231 0.13 7.33 -5.73
C ILE A 231 -0.15 8.25 -6.91
N ALA A 232 0.57 8.05 -8.01
CA ALA A 232 0.64 9.06 -9.06
C ALA A 232 0.87 8.48 -10.44
N GLY A 233 0.52 9.23 -11.48
CA GLY A 233 0.82 8.95 -12.87
C GLY A 233 0.15 7.70 -13.45
N SER A 234 -0.78 7.08 -12.74
CA SER A 234 -1.53 5.92 -13.23
C SER A 234 -2.35 6.28 -14.46
N THR A 235 -2.48 5.37 -15.42
CA THR A 235 -3.24 5.65 -16.65
C THR A 235 -4.74 5.77 -16.38
N SER A 236 -5.24 5.13 -15.33
CA SER A 236 -6.62 5.16 -14.86
C SER A 236 -6.73 5.86 -13.50
N ASP A 237 -7.32 5.20 -12.49
CA ASP A 237 -7.57 5.79 -11.18
C ASP A 237 -6.31 5.78 -10.28
N GLY A 238 -6.22 6.73 -9.36
CA GLY A 238 -5.21 6.66 -8.30
C GLY A 238 -5.49 5.48 -7.39
N ILE A 239 -6.69 5.41 -6.83
CA ILE A 239 -7.18 4.27 -6.03
C ILE A 239 -8.60 3.93 -6.48
N ILE A 240 -8.84 2.68 -6.83
CA ILE A 240 -10.20 2.16 -7.07
C ILE A 240 -10.56 1.12 -6.03
N VAL A 241 -11.80 1.17 -5.54
CA VAL A 241 -12.39 0.15 -4.65
C VAL A 241 -13.65 -0.38 -5.32
N GLN A 242 -13.72 -1.67 -5.57
CA GLN A 242 -14.84 -2.28 -6.26
C GLN A 242 -15.30 -3.58 -5.61
N LEU A 243 -16.50 -4.00 -5.96
CA LEU A 243 -17.26 -5.13 -5.42
C LEU A 243 -17.81 -4.88 -4.01
N SER A 244 -18.99 -5.40 -3.77
CA SER A 244 -19.70 -5.28 -2.47
C SER A 244 -19.06 -6.05 -1.31
N THR A 245 -18.00 -6.78 -1.56
CA THR A 245 -17.15 -7.42 -0.54
C THR A 245 -16.00 -6.55 -0.08
N SER A 246 -15.73 -5.42 -0.77
CA SER A 246 -14.69 -4.45 -0.40
C SER A 246 -15.20 -3.47 0.67
N ASP A 247 -15.58 -4.01 1.83
CA ASP A 247 -16.18 -3.25 2.92
C ASP A 247 -15.15 -2.83 3.97
N GLY A 248 -15.39 -1.70 4.65
CA GLY A 248 -14.60 -1.27 5.80
C GLY A 248 -13.15 -0.84 5.50
N ASN A 249 -12.77 -0.57 4.27
CA ASN A 249 -11.43 -0.13 3.93
C ASN A 249 -11.14 1.29 4.44
N ALA A 250 -9.86 1.60 4.69
CA ALA A 250 -9.41 2.91 5.16
C ALA A 250 -8.30 3.48 4.27
N ILE A 251 -8.52 4.66 3.68
CA ILE A 251 -7.56 5.36 2.81
C ILE A 251 -7.15 6.66 3.51
N LEU A 252 -5.94 6.68 4.08
CA LEU A 252 -5.55 7.68 5.08
C LEU A 252 -4.19 8.31 4.76
N GLY A 253 -4.10 9.64 4.82
CA GLY A 253 -2.83 10.37 4.83
C GLY A 253 -1.97 10.28 3.57
N ASN A 254 -2.52 9.76 2.46
CA ASN A 254 -1.80 9.58 1.21
C ASN A 254 -1.69 10.89 0.42
N TYR A 255 -0.72 10.96 -0.47
CA TYR A 255 -0.64 11.94 -1.54
C TYR A 255 -1.01 11.25 -2.86
N ILE A 256 -2.09 11.70 -3.50
CA ILE A 256 -2.67 11.09 -4.70
C ILE A 256 -2.66 12.11 -5.82
N GLY A 257 -2.01 11.79 -6.93
CA GLY A 257 -1.85 12.66 -8.10
C GLY A 257 -0.75 13.71 -7.95
N THR A 258 0.16 13.57 -6.96
CA THR A 258 1.25 14.53 -6.74
C THR A 258 2.59 13.85 -6.56
N ASP A 259 3.66 14.64 -6.65
CA ASP A 259 5.01 14.25 -6.23
C ASP A 259 5.12 14.07 -4.69
N VAL A 260 6.28 13.68 -4.22
CA VAL A 260 6.57 13.51 -2.78
C VAL A 260 6.39 14.78 -1.96
N THR A 261 6.49 15.97 -2.57
CA THR A 261 6.30 17.27 -1.91
C THR A 261 4.83 17.68 -1.81
N GLY A 262 3.94 17.01 -2.54
CA GLY A 262 2.53 17.36 -2.66
C GLY A 262 2.26 18.59 -3.52
N THR A 263 3.20 19.02 -4.34
CA THR A 263 3.09 20.30 -5.08
C THR A 263 3.14 20.18 -6.59
N LEU A 264 3.86 19.20 -7.13
CA LEU A 264 3.95 18.99 -8.58
C LEU A 264 2.80 18.14 -9.08
N ASP A 265 2.40 18.42 -10.29
CA ASP A 265 1.37 17.68 -11.03
C ASP A 265 1.94 16.35 -11.53
N PHE A 266 1.53 15.27 -10.92
CA PHE A 266 1.75 13.88 -11.30
C PHE A 266 0.38 13.17 -11.33
N GLY A 267 -0.60 13.83 -11.95
CA GLY A 267 -2.00 13.44 -11.96
C GLY A 267 -2.25 12.03 -12.46
N ASN A 268 -3.26 11.38 -11.91
CA ASN A 268 -3.77 10.12 -12.45
C ASN A 268 -4.70 10.38 -13.63
N GLY A 269 -4.79 9.43 -14.56
CA GLY A 269 -5.48 9.59 -15.84
C GLY A 269 -7.01 9.65 -15.74
N ALA A 270 -7.57 9.21 -14.61
CA ALA A 270 -9.01 9.28 -14.33
C ALA A 270 -9.25 9.91 -12.95
N GLU A 271 -9.92 9.23 -12.02
CA GLU A 271 -10.25 9.77 -10.69
C GLU A 271 -9.07 9.66 -9.71
N GLY A 272 -9.05 10.53 -8.70
CA GLY A 272 -8.11 10.38 -7.59
C GLY A 272 -8.44 9.14 -6.76
N ILE A 273 -9.68 9.04 -6.28
CA ILE A 273 -10.23 7.87 -5.59
C ILE A 273 -11.62 7.58 -6.16
N ARG A 274 -11.88 6.31 -6.46
CA ARG A 274 -13.13 5.84 -7.01
C ARG A 274 -13.71 4.70 -6.20
N LEU A 275 -14.95 4.88 -5.70
CA LEU A 275 -15.72 3.84 -5.02
C LEU A 275 -16.85 3.37 -5.93
N LEU A 276 -16.83 2.09 -6.31
CA LEU A 276 -17.84 1.53 -7.20
C LEU A 276 -19.05 0.95 -6.46
N THR A 277 -20.08 0.65 -7.22
CA THR A 277 -21.35 0.10 -6.75
C THR A 277 -21.19 -0.99 -5.69
N GLY A 278 -21.87 -0.79 -4.55
CA GLY A 278 -21.92 -1.74 -3.44
C GLY A 278 -20.78 -1.66 -2.45
N VAL A 279 -19.83 -0.76 -2.63
CA VAL A 279 -18.77 -0.50 -1.64
C VAL A 279 -19.35 0.26 -0.45
N GLU A 280 -19.19 -0.27 0.76
CA GLU A 280 -19.71 0.33 1.98
C GLU A 280 -18.62 0.56 3.02
N ASN A 281 -18.86 1.48 3.95
CA ASN A 281 -18.02 1.75 5.11
C ASN A 281 -16.55 2.05 4.81
N THR A 282 -16.20 2.40 3.57
CA THR A 282 -14.85 2.81 3.21
C THR A 282 -14.58 4.24 3.69
N ARG A 283 -13.63 4.40 4.61
CA ARG A 283 -13.25 5.69 5.16
C ARG A 283 -12.13 6.34 4.35
N ILE A 284 -12.40 7.52 3.77
CA ILE A 284 -11.43 8.33 3.04
C ILE A 284 -11.02 9.53 3.89
N GLY A 285 -9.79 9.52 4.40
CA GLY A 285 -9.30 10.50 5.35
C GLY A 285 -9.83 10.28 6.76
N GLY A 286 -9.81 11.32 7.58
CA GLY A 286 -10.27 11.23 8.95
C GLY A 286 -10.14 12.55 9.70
N THR A 287 -10.49 12.52 11.01
CA THR A 287 -10.51 13.72 11.85
C THR A 287 -9.29 13.87 12.74
N ALA A 288 -8.47 12.83 12.86
CA ALA A 288 -7.19 12.94 13.57
C ALA A 288 -6.12 13.58 12.68
N ALA A 289 -5.14 14.18 13.33
CA ALA A 289 -4.03 14.82 12.62
C ALA A 289 -3.29 13.80 11.74
N GLY A 290 -3.06 14.15 10.48
CA GLY A 290 -2.36 13.32 9.52
C GLY A 290 -3.20 12.28 8.78
N GLU A 291 -4.48 12.08 9.14
CA GLU A 291 -5.36 11.12 8.44
C GLU A 291 -5.91 11.64 7.11
N GLY A 292 -5.99 12.96 6.92
CA GLY A 292 -6.47 13.55 5.65
C GLY A 292 -5.53 13.26 4.49
N ASN A 293 -6.08 12.83 3.36
CA ASN A 293 -5.34 12.66 2.11
C ASN A 293 -5.18 14.01 1.39
N LEU A 294 -4.12 14.15 0.60
CA LEU A 294 -4.02 15.16 -0.44
C LEU A 294 -4.37 14.50 -1.78
N ILE A 295 -5.42 15.00 -2.45
CA ILE A 295 -5.92 14.45 -3.72
C ILE A 295 -5.94 15.57 -4.75
N ALA A 296 -5.06 15.50 -5.74
CA ALA A 296 -4.90 16.62 -6.67
C ALA A 296 -4.50 16.16 -8.07
N PHE A 297 -4.75 17.04 -9.04
CA PHE A 297 -4.31 16.94 -10.43
C PHE A 297 -4.86 15.74 -11.21
N SER A 298 -5.82 14.99 -10.68
CA SER A 298 -6.49 13.92 -11.43
C SER A 298 -7.19 14.48 -12.66
N SER A 299 -7.13 13.74 -13.76
CA SER A 299 -7.78 14.12 -15.03
C SER A 299 -9.31 14.00 -14.97
N GLY A 300 -9.84 13.37 -13.92
CA GLY A 300 -11.27 13.25 -13.62
C GLY A 300 -11.62 13.94 -12.30
N ILE A 301 -12.48 13.27 -11.53
CA ILE A 301 -13.01 13.71 -10.24
C ILE A 301 -11.98 13.45 -9.13
N GLY A 302 -11.95 14.31 -8.11
CA GLY A 302 -11.11 14.04 -6.93
C GLY A 302 -11.50 12.74 -6.23
N ILE A 303 -12.76 12.64 -5.79
CA ILE A 303 -13.35 11.42 -5.20
C ILE A 303 -14.71 11.19 -5.83
N SER A 304 -14.93 10.04 -6.47
CA SER A 304 -16.24 9.61 -6.95
C SER A 304 -16.81 8.46 -6.12
N VAL A 305 -18.11 8.52 -5.84
CA VAL A 305 -18.86 7.46 -5.16
C VAL A 305 -20.02 7.05 -6.05
N GLU A 306 -20.07 5.82 -6.53
CA GLU A 306 -20.93 5.41 -7.62
C GLU A 306 -22.00 4.38 -7.24
N GLY A 307 -23.12 4.44 -7.93
CA GLY A 307 -24.18 3.44 -7.87
C GLY A 307 -24.83 3.31 -6.49
N SER A 308 -24.69 2.15 -5.84
CA SER A 308 -25.20 1.89 -4.50
C SER A 308 -24.11 1.86 -3.43
N ALA A 309 -22.97 2.47 -3.71
CA ALA A 309 -21.94 2.63 -2.67
C ALA A 309 -22.44 3.59 -1.58
N ASP A 310 -22.45 3.16 -0.32
CA ASP A 310 -23.09 3.90 0.78
C ASP A 310 -22.27 3.86 2.06
N SER A 311 -22.59 4.76 2.96
CA SER A 311 -21.94 4.85 4.28
C SER A 311 -20.43 5.04 4.23
N ASN A 312 -19.92 5.71 3.18
CA ASN A 312 -18.50 5.96 2.97
C ASN A 312 -18.13 7.37 3.47
N PRO A 313 -17.57 7.53 4.68
CA PRO A 313 -17.22 8.85 5.20
C PRO A 313 -15.98 9.42 4.51
N ILE A 314 -16.09 10.66 4.03
CA ILE A 314 -15.02 11.45 3.40
C ILE A 314 -14.72 12.64 4.30
N LEU A 315 -13.58 12.61 5.02
CA LEU A 315 -13.32 13.53 6.12
C LEU A 315 -11.90 14.10 6.08
N GLY A 316 -11.76 15.41 6.29
CA GLY A 316 -10.46 16.06 6.52
C GLY A 316 -9.46 16.00 5.36
N ASN A 317 -9.91 15.69 4.16
CA ASN A 317 -9.05 15.62 2.98
C ASN A 317 -8.77 17.02 2.41
N VAL A 318 -7.63 17.18 1.76
CA VAL A 318 -7.31 18.32 0.91
C VAL A 318 -7.51 17.89 -0.55
N ILE A 319 -8.57 18.39 -1.19
CA ILE A 319 -8.91 18.04 -2.57
C ILE A 319 -8.79 19.32 -3.41
N ARG A 320 -7.94 19.31 -4.43
CA ARG A 320 -7.68 20.53 -5.22
C ARG A 320 -7.14 20.23 -6.61
N SER A 321 -7.37 21.15 -7.54
CA SER A 321 -6.76 21.10 -8.88
C SER A 321 -7.05 19.83 -9.69
N ASN A 322 -8.08 19.07 -9.34
CA ASN A 322 -8.60 18.01 -10.20
C ASN A 322 -9.41 18.65 -11.34
N ILE A 323 -9.52 17.97 -12.49
CA ILE A 323 -10.28 18.54 -13.64
C ILE A 323 -11.78 18.49 -13.36
N GLY A 324 -12.26 17.43 -12.72
CA GLY A 324 -13.65 17.27 -12.30
C GLY A 324 -13.94 17.85 -10.94
N LEU A 325 -15.13 17.57 -10.39
CA LEU A 325 -15.54 17.97 -9.05
C LEU A 325 -14.59 17.43 -7.97
N GLY A 326 -14.48 18.12 -6.86
CA GLY A 326 -13.73 17.64 -5.69
C GLY A 326 -14.32 16.31 -5.19
N ILE A 327 -15.64 16.27 -4.97
CA ILE A 327 -16.41 15.07 -4.62
C ILE A 327 -17.64 15.02 -5.55
N ASP A 328 -17.91 13.86 -6.13
CA ASP A 328 -19.09 13.63 -6.98
C ASP A 328 -19.79 12.34 -6.54
N LEU A 329 -21.01 12.49 -6.06
CA LEU A 329 -21.91 11.37 -5.73
C LEU A 329 -22.68 10.97 -7.00
N ALA A 330 -22.65 9.70 -7.34
CA ALA A 330 -23.22 9.11 -8.55
C ALA A 330 -22.42 9.37 -9.87
N ARG A 331 -21.36 10.19 -9.86
CA ARG A 331 -20.51 10.49 -11.03
C ARG A 331 -21.30 11.07 -12.21
N ASP A 332 -22.25 11.93 -11.91
CA ASP A 332 -23.13 12.58 -12.92
C ASP A 332 -23.12 14.11 -12.81
N GLY A 333 -22.22 14.66 -12.02
CA GLY A 333 -22.07 16.07 -11.73
C GLY A 333 -22.75 16.44 -10.40
N VAL A 334 -23.01 17.74 -10.23
CA VAL A 334 -23.58 18.24 -8.98
C VAL A 334 -25.02 17.74 -8.77
N THR A 335 -25.24 16.90 -7.76
CA THR A 335 -26.59 16.52 -7.31
C THR A 335 -27.25 17.69 -6.59
N SER A 336 -28.44 18.09 -7.03
CA SER A 336 -29.18 19.19 -6.39
C SER A 336 -29.75 18.76 -5.06
N ASN A 337 -29.63 19.63 -4.02
CA ASN A 337 -30.29 19.38 -2.73
C ASN A 337 -31.81 19.20 -2.90
N ASP A 338 -32.36 18.18 -2.26
CA ASP A 338 -33.78 17.92 -2.16
C ASP A 338 -34.36 18.23 -0.78
N VAL A 339 -35.68 18.08 -0.60
CA VAL A 339 -36.34 18.38 0.66
C VAL A 339 -36.21 17.21 1.64
N GLY A 340 -35.42 17.41 2.69
CA GLY A 340 -35.29 16.44 3.78
C GLY A 340 -34.32 15.31 3.47
N ASP A 341 -33.53 15.44 2.36
CA ASP A 341 -32.50 14.48 2.00
C ASP A 341 -33.07 13.05 1.84
N ALA A 342 -34.03 12.93 0.94
CA ALA A 342 -34.90 11.76 0.83
C ALA A 342 -34.56 10.85 -0.36
N ASP A 343 -33.69 11.27 -1.26
CA ASP A 343 -33.32 10.53 -2.47
C ASP A 343 -32.27 9.46 -2.15
N PRO A 344 -32.48 8.23 -2.66
CA PRO A 344 -31.51 7.16 -2.48
C PRO A 344 -30.40 7.26 -3.55
N GLY A 345 -29.21 6.79 -3.21
CA GLY A 345 -28.08 6.74 -4.14
C GLY A 345 -26.76 6.58 -3.43
N SER A 346 -25.69 6.91 -4.12
CA SER A 346 -24.34 6.89 -3.59
C SER A 346 -24.22 7.80 -2.36
N ASN A 347 -23.77 7.25 -1.22
CA ASN A 347 -23.80 7.96 0.06
C ASN A 347 -25.15 8.65 0.35
N ASN A 348 -26.26 8.00 -0.04
CA ASN A 348 -27.62 8.53 0.03
C ASN A 348 -27.83 9.90 -0.65
N LEU A 349 -26.97 10.26 -1.62
CA LEU A 349 -26.95 11.58 -2.28
C LEU A 349 -26.99 12.75 -1.29
N GLN A 350 -26.30 12.61 -0.14
CA GLN A 350 -26.34 13.51 1.00
C GLN A 350 -26.31 14.98 0.58
N ASN A 351 -27.31 15.73 0.96
CA ASN A 351 -27.44 17.16 0.71
C ASN A 351 -26.23 17.95 1.26
N PHE A 352 -25.69 18.86 0.45
CA PHE A 352 -24.58 19.74 0.85
C PHE A 352 -25.07 21.01 1.58
N PRO A 353 -24.25 21.61 2.49
CA PRO A 353 -24.56 22.89 3.12
C PRO A 353 -24.61 24.04 2.10
N VAL A 354 -25.59 24.92 2.24
CA VAL A 354 -25.72 26.17 1.46
C VAL A 354 -25.15 27.31 2.28
N ILE A 355 -23.99 27.84 1.90
CA ILE A 355 -23.36 29.00 2.54
C ILE A 355 -24.00 30.28 1.96
N THR A 356 -24.51 31.14 2.82
CA THR A 356 -25.15 32.41 2.44
C THR A 356 -24.24 33.62 2.67
N SER A 357 -23.33 33.54 3.62
CA SER A 357 -22.27 34.52 3.80
C SER A 357 -21.02 33.93 4.43
N ALA A 358 -19.86 34.53 4.13
CA ALA A 358 -18.59 34.24 4.78
C ALA A 358 -17.84 35.56 4.97
N VAL A 359 -17.70 36.03 6.22
CA VAL A 359 -17.09 37.32 6.56
C VAL A 359 -15.89 37.11 7.47
N THR A 360 -14.73 37.61 7.08
CA THR A 360 -13.51 37.51 7.87
C THR A 360 -13.10 38.89 8.41
N ASP A 361 -12.47 38.91 9.59
CA ASP A 361 -11.76 40.08 10.13
C ASP A 361 -10.37 40.31 9.47
N GLY A 362 -10.00 39.44 8.54
CA GLY A 362 -8.71 39.49 7.82
C GLY A 362 -7.52 39.00 8.66
N SER A 363 -7.73 38.47 9.87
CA SER A 363 -6.63 38.07 10.76
C SER A 363 -6.84 36.71 11.44
N SER A 364 -7.92 36.51 12.17
CA SER A 364 -8.05 35.36 13.06
C SER A 364 -9.43 34.72 13.09
N THR A 365 -10.45 35.42 12.60
CA THR A 365 -11.84 34.92 12.65
C THR A 365 -12.52 34.98 11.29
N ILE A 366 -13.36 33.99 11.05
CA ILE A 366 -14.34 33.98 9.97
C ILE A 366 -15.72 33.66 10.55
N THR A 367 -16.71 34.42 10.16
CA THR A 367 -18.11 34.11 10.46
C THR A 367 -18.76 33.57 9.20
N ILE A 368 -19.35 32.39 9.28
CA ILE A 368 -20.04 31.73 8.18
C ILE A 368 -21.50 31.57 8.55
N ASP A 369 -22.40 32.09 7.71
CA ASP A 369 -23.84 31.85 7.79
C ASP A 369 -24.26 30.91 6.66
N GLY A 370 -25.16 30.00 7.00
CA GLY A 370 -25.66 29.02 6.03
C GLY A 370 -26.78 28.16 6.60
N SER A 371 -27.19 27.20 5.83
CA SER A 371 -28.19 26.21 6.20
C SER A 371 -27.86 24.86 5.57
N ILE A 372 -28.35 23.79 6.18
CA ILE A 372 -28.37 22.46 5.59
C ILE A 372 -29.81 21.93 5.69
N ASN A 373 -30.35 21.38 4.61
CA ASN A 373 -31.66 20.74 4.59
C ASN A 373 -31.43 19.23 4.49
N THR A 374 -31.66 18.51 5.57
CA THR A 374 -31.30 17.10 5.67
C THR A 374 -32.21 16.37 6.64
N THR A 375 -32.01 15.08 6.89
CA THR A 375 -32.85 14.26 7.77
C THR A 375 -32.99 14.85 9.15
N ALA A 376 -34.22 15.07 9.56
CA ALA A 376 -34.53 15.73 10.85
C ALA A 376 -34.03 14.92 12.05
N SER A 377 -33.63 15.63 13.12
CA SER A 377 -33.12 15.02 14.38
C SER A 377 -31.85 14.18 14.21
N THR A 378 -31.10 14.39 13.16
CA THR A 378 -29.80 13.76 12.92
C THR A 378 -28.67 14.76 13.20
N THR A 379 -27.56 14.29 13.74
CA THR A 379 -26.37 15.11 13.98
C THR A 379 -25.41 14.97 12.81
N TYR A 380 -25.02 16.09 12.23
CA TYR A 380 -24.07 16.15 11.12
C TYR A 380 -22.78 16.83 11.54
N ARG A 381 -21.66 16.38 10.99
CA ARG A 381 -20.40 17.10 11.01
C ARG A 381 -20.32 17.95 9.74
N VAL A 382 -20.11 19.25 9.89
CA VAL A 382 -19.86 20.16 8.78
C VAL A 382 -18.39 20.56 8.83
N GLU A 383 -17.68 20.41 7.71
CA GLU A 383 -16.30 20.84 7.54
C GLU A 383 -16.28 22.03 6.57
N PHE A 384 -15.44 23.03 6.86
CA PHE A 384 -15.25 24.19 6.01
C PHE A 384 -13.83 24.19 5.44
N PHE A 385 -13.74 24.43 4.16
CA PHE A 385 -12.49 24.49 3.43
C PHE A 385 -12.29 25.87 2.83
N SER A 386 -11.03 26.31 2.66
CA SER A 386 -10.69 27.56 2.00
C SER A 386 -9.83 27.29 0.77
N SER A 387 -10.12 28.00 -0.31
CA SER A 387 -9.32 27.97 -1.53
C SER A 387 -8.95 29.41 -1.94
N THR A 388 -7.78 29.57 -2.54
CA THR A 388 -7.35 30.86 -3.11
C THR A 388 -8.01 31.16 -4.46
N VAL A 389 -8.54 30.14 -5.12
CA VAL A 389 -9.23 30.21 -6.41
C VAL A 389 -10.53 29.43 -6.30
N ALA A 390 -11.64 30.05 -6.73
CA ALA A 390 -12.90 29.35 -6.81
C ALA A 390 -12.87 28.28 -7.92
N ASP A 391 -13.47 27.12 -7.62
CA ASP A 391 -13.66 26.09 -8.64
C ASP A 391 -14.59 26.63 -9.76
N PRO A 392 -14.28 26.34 -11.05
CA PRO A 392 -15.11 26.78 -12.17
C PRO A 392 -16.56 26.27 -12.14
N SER A 393 -16.82 25.14 -11.50
CA SER A 393 -18.19 24.60 -11.30
C SER A 393 -18.99 25.39 -10.27
N ALA A 394 -18.36 26.25 -9.47
CA ALA A 394 -18.88 26.92 -8.28
C ALA A 394 -19.21 25.96 -7.11
N TYR A 395 -18.76 24.70 -7.19
CA TYR A 395 -18.90 23.68 -6.15
C TYR A 395 -17.54 23.03 -5.87
N GLY A 396 -17.02 23.13 -4.68
CA GLY A 396 -15.78 22.45 -4.36
C GLY A 396 -14.72 23.23 -3.66
#